data_4718b1aa5bb020d999756c2642fa799c
#
_entry.id   4718b1aa5bb020d999756c2642fa799c
#
_cell.length_a   1.000
_cell.length_b   1.000
_cell.length_c   1.000
_cell.angle_alpha   90.00
_cell.angle_beta   90.00
_cell.angle_gamma   90.00
#
_symmetry.space_group_name_H-M   'P 1'
#
loop_
_entity.id
_entity.type
_entity.pdbx_description
1 polymer ?
#
loop_
_entity_poly.entity_id
_entity_poly.type
_entity_poly.pdbx_seq_one_letter_code
_entity_poly.pdbx_strand_id
1 'polypeptide(L)'
;IQPLSLYSTTKVNSENFILNTKNSSFEPCILRFATAHGLSPRMRFDLLLQEFLRDAILDKKIRIYGPNFWRPLAHVDDISNACITTIKSSKNLISGQVYNVGNTSENYTKKMLAEIIQEFVPSTEIEITGSKTDLRTYKVSFDKIKSNLKFISKKTIRNSIQDILSKIEKGNLDPRASEFSNMSKLTERVKAF
;
A
#
# COMPACT_ATOMS: atom_id res chain seq x y z
N ILE A 1 -3.18 -4.05 18.69
CA ILE A 1 -3.78 -4.16 17.34
C ILE A 1 -5.15 -4.77 17.50
N GLN A 2 -6.19 -4.13 16.93
CA GLN A 2 -7.56 -4.66 16.90
C GLN A 2 -7.89 -4.99 15.43
N PRO A 3 -7.81 -6.28 15.03
CA PRO A 3 -8.12 -6.67 13.66
C PRO A 3 -9.61 -6.59 13.37
N LEU A 4 -10.00 -5.92 12.27
CA LEU A 4 -11.39 -5.70 11.86
C LEU A 4 -11.82 -6.60 10.68
N SER A 5 -10.98 -7.51 10.23
CA SER A 5 -11.27 -8.42 9.13
C SER A 5 -10.54 -9.76 9.30
N LEU A 6 -11.04 -10.81 8.65
CA LEU A 6 -10.39 -12.14 8.66
C LEU A 6 -8.92 -12.02 8.21
N TYR A 7 -8.65 -11.24 7.16
CA TYR A 7 -7.28 -11.00 6.69
C TYR A 7 -6.40 -10.39 7.78
N SER A 8 -6.85 -9.33 8.46
CA SER A 8 -6.07 -8.71 9.53
C SER A 8 -5.91 -9.63 10.74
N THR A 9 -6.91 -10.44 11.07
CA THR A 9 -6.83 -11.46 12.14
C THR A 9 -5.77 -12.51 11.80
N THR A 10 -5.77 -13.06 10.58
CA THR A 10 -4.77 -14.04 10.17
C THR A 10 -3.35 -13.47 10.18
N LYS A 11 -3.17 -12.19 9.80
CA LYS A 11 -1.86 -11.53 9.87
C LYS A 11 -1.36 -11.35 11.31
N VAL A 12 -2.24 -10.93 12.23
CA VAL A 12 -1.89 -10.81 13.65
C VAL A 12 -1.55 -12.17 14.26
N ASN A 13 -2.33 -13.21 13.96
CA ASN A 13 -2.05 -14.56 14.43
C ASN A 13 -0.72 -15.11 13.90
N SER A 14 -0.42 -14.87 12.61
CA SER A 14 0.88 -15.26 12.01
C SER A 14 2.04 -14.52 12.66
N GLU A 15 1.91 -13.23 12.91
CA GLU A 15 2.92 -12.43 13.61
C GLU A 15 3.18 -12.97 15.01
N ASN A 16 2.13 -13.20 15.79
CA ASN A 16 2.25 -13.75 17.15
C ASN A 16 2.90 -15.14 17.13
N PHE A 17 2.48 -16.01 16.21
CA PHE A 17 3.08 -17.34 16.05
C PHE A 17 4.59 -17.24 15.78
N ILE A 18 4.99 -16.42 14.78
CA ILE A 18 6.40 -16.25 14.40
C ILE A 18 7.22 -15.70 15.58
N LEU A 19 6.71 -14.69 16.30
CA LEU A 19 7.42 -14.10 17.44
C LEU A 19 7.54 -15.08 18.63
N ASN A 20 6.53 -15.90 18.87
CA ASN A 20 6.52 -16.90 19.93
C ASN A 20 7.43 -18.12 19.63
N THR A 21 7.76 -18.37 18.36
CA THR A 21 8.72 -19.43 17.96
C THR A 21 10.17 -18.96 18.01
N LYS A 22 10.45 -17.71 18.40
CA LYS A 22 11.80 -17.19 18.53
C LYS A 22 12.64 -18.04 19.50
N ASN A 23 13.85 -18.38 19.06
CA ASN A 23 14.87 -19.07 19.84
C ASN A 23 16.27 -18.71 19.33
N SER A 24 17.33 -19.31 19.86
CA SER A 24 18.72 -19.02 19.50
C SER A 24 19.06 -19.30 18.02
N SER A 25 18.30 -20.22 17.37
CA SER A 25 18.50 -20.59 15.95
C SER A 25 17.53 -19.87 15.01
N PHE A 26 16.46 -19.26 15.53
CA PHE A 26 15.45 -18.56 14.76
C PHE A 26 15.09 -17.22 15.40
N GLU A 27 15.55 -16.15 14.80
CA GLU A 27 15.38 -14.78 15.29
C GLU A 27 14.64 -13.90 14.28
N PRO A 28 13.31 -13.96 14.27
CA PRO A 28 12.50 -13.26 13.29
C PRO A 28 12.49 -11.75 13.50
N CYS A 29 12.31 -11.03 12.41
CA CYS A 29 11.92 -9.62 12.39
C CYS A 29 10.63 -9.47 11.57
N ILE A 30 9.66 -8.76 12.09
CA ILE A 30 8.37 -8.51 11.41
C ILE A 30 8.39 -7.12 10.79
N LEU A 31 8.08 -7.05 9.50
CA LEU A 31 7.88 -5.81 8.78
C LEU A 31 6.39 -5.64 8.42
N ARG A 32 5.75 -4.62 8.99
CA ARG A 32 4.36 -4.26 8.70
C ARG A 32 4.34 -3.17 7.65
N PHE A 33 4.10 -3.54 6.40
CA PHE A 33 4.06 -2.59 5.29
C PHE A 33 2.78 -1.76 5.29
N ALA A 34 2.92 -0.46 5.04
CA ALA A 34 1.81 0.38 4.64
C ALA A 34 1.25 -0.08 3.27
N THR A 35 0.13 0.49 2.82
CA THR A 35 -0.47 0.14 1.53
C THR A 35 0.51 0.43 0.40
N ALA A 36 0.87 -0.62 -0.34
CA ALA A 36 1.87 -0.52 -1.40
C ALA A 36 1.36 0.29 -2.60
N HIS A 37 2.23 1.14 -3.13
CA HIS A 37 2.00 1.88 -4.38
C HIS A 37 3.26 1.97 -5.22
N GLY A 38 3.14 2.45 -6.46
CA GLY A 38 4.26 2.63 -7.39
C GLY A 38 4.27 1.62 -8.53
N LEU A 39 5.17 1.85 -9.48
CA LEU A 39 5.38 0.94 -10.60
C LEU A 39 5.99 -0.37 -10.13
N SER A 40 5.48 -1.47 -10.64
CA SER A 40 6.05 -2.80 -10.44
C SER A 40 5.87 -3.63 -11.71
N PRO A 41 6.66 -4.71 -11.91
CA PRO A 41 6.49 -5.62 -13.04
C PRO A 41 5.07 -6.21 -13.13
N ARG A 42 4.42 -6.38 -11.97
CA ARG A 42 3.01 -6.75 -11.87
C ARG A 42 2.26 -5.66 -11.13
N MET A 43 1.65 -4.75 -11.87
CA MET A 43 0.80 -3.71 -11.32
C MET A 43 -0.42 -4.27 -10.58
N ARG A 44 -0.96 -3.48 -9.68
CA ARG A 44 -2.16 -3.78 -8.90
C ARG A 44 -3.12 -2.59 -8.96
N PHE A 45 -3.89 -2.50 -10.07
CA PHE A 45 -4.92 -1.47 -10.21
C PHE A 45 -6.19 -1.70 -9.35
N ASP A 46 -6.16 -2.70 -8.49
CA ASP A 46 -7.14 -2.97 -7.45
C ASP A 46 -6.66 -2.51 -6.04
N LEU A 47 -5.57 -1.75 -5.94
CA LEU A 47 -5.13 -1.08 -4.72
C LEU A 47 -5.46 0.42 -4.77
N LEU A 48 -5.74 1.01 -3.62
CA LEU A 48 -6.38 2.31 -3.45
C LEU A 48 -5.84 3.44 -4.36
N LEU A 49 -4.53 3.72 -4.34
CA LEU A 49 -3.96 4.81 -5.15
C LEU A 49 -4.07 4.51 -6.65
N GLN A 50 -3.70 3.29 -7.05
CA GLN A 50 -3.72 2.86 -8.43
C GLN A 50 -5.16 2.69 -8.96
N GLU A 51 -6.10 2.27 -8.12
CA GLU A 51 -7.52 2.20 -8.45
C GLU A 51 -8.06 3.60 -8.76
N PHE A 52 -7.83 4.56 -7.88
CA PHE A 52 -8.25 5.95 -8.09
C PHE A 52 -7.62 6.57 -9.33
N LEU A 53 -6.33 6.29 -9.58
CA LEU A 53 -5.63 6.78 -10.77
C LEU A 53 -6.19 6.15 -12.05
N ARG A 54 -6.46 4.85 -12.05
CA ARG A 54 -7.13 4.14 -13.16
C ARG A 54 -8.49 4.77 -13.45
N ASP A 55 -9.32 4.94 -12.43
CA ASP A 55 -10.68 5.49 -12.57
C ASP A 55 -10.63 6.94 -13.07
N ALA A 56 -9.67 7.74 -12.60
CA ALA A 56 -9.43 9.09 -13.12
C ALA A 56 -9.09 9.10 -14.62
N ILE A 57 -8.26 8.17 -15.08
CA ILE A 57 -7.83 8.08 -16.48
C ILE A 57 -8.95 7.56 -17.37
N LEU A 58 -9.62 6.46 -16.98
CA LEU A 58 -10.58 5.75 -17.81
C LEU A 58 -11.97 6.36 -17.77
N ASP A 59 -12.47 6.66 -16.57
CA ASP A 59 -13.84 7.08 -16.32
C ASP A 59 -13.96 8.60 -16.15
N LYS A 60 -12.82 9.32 -16.06
CA LYS A 60 -12.77 10.74 -15.68
C LYS A 60 -13.48 11.02 -14.36
N LYS A 61 -13.58 10.02 -13.48
CA LYS A 61 -14.32 10.11 -12.24
C LYS A 61 -13.71 9.20 -11.17
N ILE A 62 -13.52 9.76 -9.98
CA ILE A 62 -13.13 9.00 -8.77
C ILE A 62 -14.33 8.97 -7.81
N ARG A 63 -14.83 7.76 -7.51
CA ARG A 63 -15.89 7.57 -6.50
C ARG A 63 -15.30 7.24 -5.15
N ILE A 64 -15.61 8.06 -4.14
CA ILE A 64 -15.03 7.95 -2.80
C ILE A 64 -16.07 7.51 -1.78
N TYR A 65 -15.85 6.36 -1.16
CA TYR A 65 -16.56 5.91 0.04
C TYR A 65 -15.71 6.20 1.27
N GLY A 66 -16.24 6.93 2.27
CA GLY A 66 -15.50 7.31 3.48
C GLY A 66 -14.34 8.27 3.19
N PRO A 67 -14.62 9.51 2.73
CA PRO A 67 -13.60 10.46 2.26
C PRO A 67 -12.56 10.81 3.34
N ASN A 68 -12.95 10.79 4.61
CA ASN A 68 -12.11 11.17 5.74
C ASN A 68 -11.30 9.99 6.32
N PHE A 69 -11.38 8.80 5.73
CA PHE A 69 -10.67 7.63 6.25
C PHE A 69 -9.20 7.66 5.85
N TRP A 70 -8.36 7.56 6.85
CA TRP A 70 -6.91 7.59 6.72
C TRP A 70 -6.34 6.27 6.23
N ARG A 71 -5.34 6.36 5.37
CA ARG A 71 -4.56 5.24 4.86
C ARG A 71 -3.09 5.61 4.80
N PRO A 72 -2.21 4.86 5.46
CA PRO A 72 -0.78 4.97 5.26
C PRO A 72 -0.40 4.32 3.93
N LEU A 73 0.53 4.95 3.20
CA LEU A 73 1.04 4.45 1.93
C LEU A 73 2.56 4.29 1.96
N ALA A 74 3.09 3.34 1.17
CA ALA A 74 4.52 3.14 0.99
C ALA A 74 4.84 2.71 -0.44
N HIS A 75 5.86 3.32 -1.03
CA HIS A 75 6.32 2.97 -2.37
C HIS A 75 6.99 1.59 -2.38
N VAL A 76 6.77 0.80 -3.44
CA VAL A 76 7.34 -0.56 -3.56
C VAL A 76 8.86 -0.59 -3.49
N ASP A 77 9.56 0.42 -4.04
CA ASP A 77 11.01 0.53 -3.93
C ASP A 77 11.47 0.76 -2.48
N ASP A 78 10.72 1.59 -1.72
CA ASP A 78 11.02 1.83 -0.31
C ASP A 78 10.72 0.59 0.54
N ILE A 79 9.66 -0.17 0.22
CA ILE A 79 9.38 -1.47 0.83
C ILE A 79 10.56 -2.43 0.60
N SER A 80 11.05 -2.53 -0.64
CA SER A 80 12.20 -3.37 -0.99
C SER A 80 13.47 -2.93 -0.26
N ASN A 81 13.73 -1.62 -0.20
CA ASN A 81 14.86 -1.05 0.52
C ASN A 81 14.77 -1.29 2.04
N ALA A 82 13.56 -1.25 2.62
CA ALA A 82 13.38 -1.58 4.03
C ALA A 82 13.71 -3.04 4.32
N CYS A 83 13.34 -3.98 3.43
CA CYS A 83 13.74 -5.39 3.55
C CYS A 83 15.27 -5.53 3.51
N ILE A 84 15.93 -4.90 2.53
CA ILE A 84 17.39 -4.92 2.40
C ILE A 84 18.07 -4.31 3.64
N THR A 85 17.57 -3.17 4.11
CA THR A 85 18.08 -2.49 5.32
C THR A 85 17.96 -3.40 6.54
N THR A 86 16.82 -4.06 6.70
CA THR A 86 16.59 -5.00 7.81
C THR A 86 17.57 -6.17 7.75
N ILE A 87 17.76 -6.79 6.58
CA ILE A 87 18.68 -7.92 6.41
C ILE A 87 20.14 -7.52 6.71
N LYS A 88 20.52 -6.30 6.38
CA LYS A 88 21.87 -5.76 6.61
C LYS A 88 22.08 -5.25 8.04
N SER A 89 21.02 -5.10 8.83
CA SER A 89 21.10 -4.57 10.19
C SER A 89 21.67 -5.60 11.16
N SER A 90 22.31 -5.10 12.22
CA SER A 90 22.83 -5.98 13.28
C SER A 90 21.71 -6.71 13.99
N LYS A 91 21.97 -7.96 14.37
CA LYS A 91 21.04 -8.87 15.02
C LYS A 91 20.32 -8.27 16.23
N ASN A 92 21.02 -7.52 17.08
CA ASN A 92 20.45 -6.87 18.26
C ASN A 92 19.38 -5.81 17.93
N LEU A 93 19.39 -5.25 16.74
CA LEU A 93 18.37 -4.27 16.29
C LEU A 93 17.12 -4.93 15.69
N ILE A 94 17.22 -6.18 15.20
CA ILE A 94 16.14 -6.82 14.45
C ILE A 94 15.53 -8.04 15.13
N SER A 95 16.27 -8.73 16.00
CA SER A 95 15.82 -9.98 16.62
C SER A 95 14.55 -9.80 17.46
N GLY A 96 13.46 -10.43 17.03
CA GLY A 96 12.15 -10.34 17.69
C GLY A 96 11.50 -8.96 17.60
N GLN A 97 11.97 -8.10 16.68
CA GLN A 97 11.42 -6.76 16.52
C GLN A 97 10.29 -6.71 15.51
N VAL A 98 9.41 -5.73 15.71
CA VAL A 98 8.34 -5.39 14.78
C VAL A 98 8.54 -3.95 14.32
N TYR A 99 8.62 -3.73 13.01
CA TYR A 99 8.76 -2.42 12.39
C TYR A 99 7.61 -2.13 11.43
N ASN A 100 6.98 -0.96 11.57
CA ASN A 100 6.13 -0.42 10.53
C ASN A 100 7.02 0.17 9.43
N VAL A 101 6.69 -0.09 8.16
CA VAL A 101 7.46 0.35 6.97
C VAL A 101 6.63 1.32 6.13
N GLY A 102 7.14 2.53 5.98
CA GLY A 102 6.52 3.62 5.24
C GLY A 102 7.12 4.97 5.66
N ASN A 103 6.36 6.04 5.46
CA ASN A 103 6.72 7.40 5.85
C ASN A 103 5.58 8.03 6.63
N THR A 104 5.86 8.64 7.78
CA THR A 104 4.86 9.30 8.63
C THR A 104 4.14 10.44 7.89
N SER A 105 4.80 11.11 6.92
CA SER A 105 4.17 12.12 6.06
C SER A 105 3.27 11.54 4.96
N GLU A 106 3.37 10.25 4.65
CA GLU A 106 2.56 9.58 3.61
C GLU A 106 1.30 8.89 4.20
N ASN A 107 0.71 9.51 5.22
CA ASN A 107 -0.62 9.19 5.70
C ASN A 107 -1.63 10.15 5.07
N TYR A 108 -2.56 9.65 4.28
CA TYR A 108 -3.56 10.44 3.56
C TYR A 108 -4.97 9.99 3.87
N THR A 109 -5.93 10.92 3.80
CA THR A 109 -7.33 10.54 3.67
C THR A 109 -7.62 10.16 2.21
N LYS A 110 -8.69 9.40 1.98
CA LYS A 110 -9.11 9.06 0.62
C LYS A 110 -9.40 10.31 -0.22
N LYS A 111 -9.98 11.35 0.41
CA LYS A 111 -10.25 12.63 -0.25
C LYS A 111 -8.94 13.30 -0.68
N MET A 112 -7.95 13.42 0.20
CA MET A 112 -6.64 13.98 -0.13
C MET A 112 -5.98 13.24 -1.30
N LEU A 113 -6.09 11.91 -1.35
CA LEU A 113 -5.55 11.13 -2.47
C LEU A 113 -6.22 11.47 -3.80
N ALA A 114 -7.55 11.60 -3.82
CA ALA A 114 -8.27 11.97 -5.02
C ALA A 114 -7.96 13.40 -5.48
N GLU A 115 -7.84 14.35 -4.54
CA GLU A 115 -7.46 15.73 -4.82
C GLU A 115 -6.04 15.80 -5.43
N ILE A 116 -5.09 15.04 -4.89
CA ILE A 116 -3.74 14.97 -5.46
C ILE A 116 -3.76 14.34 -6.86
N ILE A 117 -4.54 13.29 -7.10
CA ILE A 117 -4.67 12.70 -8.45
C ILE A 117 -5.29 13.70 -9.43
N GLN A 118 -6.30 14.47 -8.99
CA GLN A 118 -6.93 15.51 -9.83
C GLN A 118 -5.95 16.59 -10.26
N GLU A 119 -4.92 16.91 -9.47
CA GLU A 119 -3.84 17.83 -9.90
C GLU A 119 -3.09 17.32 -11.14
N PHE A 120 -2.93 15.98 -11.28
CA PHE A 120 -2.26 15.33 -12.42
C PHE A 120 -3.21 15.00 -13.57
N VAL A 121 -4.50 14.79 -13.26
CA VAL A 121 -5.56 14.49 -14.23
C VAL A 121 -6.71 15.47 -14.03
N PRO A 122 -6.59 16.74 -14.48
CA PRO A 122 -7.54 17.81 -14.16
C PRO A 122 -8.98 17.58 -14.65
N SER A 123 -9.17 16.72 -15.66
CA SER A 123 -10.49 16.34 -16.17
C SER A 123 -11.28 15.41 -15.24
N THR A 124 -10.72 15.05 -14.09
CA THR A 124 -11.33 14.09 -13.15
C THR A 124 -12.39 14.76 -12.29
N GLU A 125 -13.59 14.20 -12.25
CA GLU A 125 -14.63 14.54 -11.28
C GLU A 125 -14.44 13.72 -9.99
N ILE A 126 -14.56 14.36 -8.82
CA ILE A 126 -14.53 13.66 -7.51
C ILE A 126 -15.97 13.56 -7.00
N GLU A 127 -16.48 12.33 -6.94
CA GLU A 127 -17.82 12.03 -6.44
C GLU A 127 -17.72 11.38 -5.05
N ILE A 128 -18.29 12.05 -4.04
CA ILE A 128 -18.42 11.46 -2.70
C ILE A 128 -19.71 10.67 -2.66
N THR A 129 -19.61 9.35 -2.58
CA THR A 129 -20.74 8.44 -2.50
C THR A 129 -20.98 8.04 -1.06
N GLY A 130 -22.25 7.83 -0.68
CA GLY A 130 -22.72 7.66 0.70
C GLY A 130 -21.96 6.62 1.54
N SER A 131 -22.26 6.58 2.82
CA SER A 131 -21.54 5.85 3.85
C SER A 131 -21.64 4.32 3.72
N LYS A 132 -20.75 3.68 2.96
CA LYS A 132 -20.34 2.34 3.36
C LYS A 132 -19.41 2.50 4.55
N THR A 133 -19.80 1.92 5.67
CA THR A 133 -19.02 1.93 6.92
C THR A 133 -17.76 1.07 6.74
N ASP A 134 -16.74 1.63 6.09
CA ASP A 134 -15.39 1.06 6.19
C ASP A 134 -14.81 1.53 7.52
N LEU A 135 -14.93 0.72 8.56
CA LEU A 135 -14.45 1.02 9.91
C LEU A 135 -12.93 1.15 9.98
N ARG A 136 -12.20 0.86 8.91
CA ARG A 136 -10.74 0.91 8.86
C ARG A 136 -10.27 2.34 8.60
N THR A 137 -10.03 3.10 9.64
CA THR A 137 -9.35 4.41 9.57
C THR A 137 -8.21 4.41 10.57
N TYR A 138 -6.99 4.63 10.09
CA TYR A 138 -5.81 4.64 10.96
C TYR A 138 -4.65 5.38 10.30
N LYS A 139 -3.88 6.07 11.15
CA LYS A 139 -2.56 6.60 10.82
C LYS A 139 -1.50 5.71 11.45
N VAL A 140 -0.32 5.67 10.83
CA VAL A 140 0.81 4.88 11.31
C VAL A 140 2.02 5.80 11.46
N SER A 141 2.72 5.70 12.61
CA SER A 141 4.07 6.24 12.76
C SER A 141 5.09 5.22 12.26
N PHE A 142 6.08 5.72 11.54
CA PHE A 142 7.21 4.96 11.04
C PHE A 142 8.54 5.38 11.70
N ASP A 143 8.46 6.08 12.83
CA ASP A 143 9.63 6.66 13.50
C ASP A 143 10.54 5.59 14.08
N LYS A 144 10.01 4.43 14.49
CA LYS A 144 10.80 3.33 15.04
C LYS A 144 11.82 2.78 14.02
N ILE A 145 11.39 2.51 12.78
CA ILE A 145 12.31 2.01 11.75
C ILE A 145 13.33 3.08 11.35
N LYS A 146 12.91 4.34 11.29
CA LYS A 146 13.78 5.48 11.02
C LYS A 146 14.84 5.64 12.10
N SER A 147 14.46 5.62 13.37
CA SER A 147 15.41 5.84 14.48
C SER A 147 16.34 4.66 14.68
N ASN A 148 15.85 3.41 14.60
CA ASN A 148 16.63 2.22 14.92
C ASN A 148 17.46 1.74 13.73
N LEU A 149 16.87 1.64 12.55
CA LEU A 149 17.53 1.11 11.36
C LEU A 149 18.05 2.19 10.41
N LYS A 150 17.85 3.48 10.75
CA LYS A 150 18.21 4.64 9.90
C LYS A 150 17.54 4.57 8.51
N PHE A 151 16.44 3.83 8.40
CA PHE A 151 15.67 3.73 7.17
C PHE A 151 14.95 5.06 6.88
N ILE A 152 15.09 5.54 5.64
CA ILE A 152 14.42 6.74 5.15
C ILE A 152 13.70 6.38 3.84
N SER A 153 12.38 6.54 3.84
CA SER A 153 11.58 6.48 2.61
C SER A 153 11.94 7.65 1.69
N LYS A 154 12.11 7.39 0.40
CA LYS A 154 12.56 8.36 -0.60
C LYS A 154 11.49 8.72 -1.62
N LYS A 155 10.48 7.88 -1.78
CA LYS A 155 9.44 8.03 -2.78
C LYS A 155 8.11 8.45 -2.17
N THR A 156 7.39 9.30 -2.88
CA THR A 156 6.07 9.80 -2.50
C THR A 156 4.99 9.25 -3.45
N ILE A 157 3.72 9.44 -3.09
CA ILE A 157 2.61 9.12 -4.01
C ILE A 157 2.70 9.95 -5.30
N ARG A 158 3.19 11.18 -5.25
CA ARG A 158 3.36 12.05 -6.44
C ARG A 158 4.34 11.44 -7.43
N ASN A 159 5.46 10.87 -6.96
CA ASN A 159 6.39 10.14 -7.83
C ASN A 159 5.68 8.95 -8.51
N SER A 160 4.90 8.18 -7.75
CA SER A 160 4.16 7.05 -8.33
C SER A 160 3.14 7.46 -9.38
N ILE A 161 2.39 8.54 -9.13
CA ILE A 161 1.41 9.05 -10.10
C ILE A 161 2.12 9.44 -11.41
N GLN A 162 3.20 10.22 -11.33
CA GLN A 162 4.00 10.64 -12.49
C GLN A 162 4.55 9.44 -13.26
N ASP A 163 5.17 8.48 -12.56
CA ASP A 163 5.79 7.31 -13.17
C ASP A 163 4.74 6.43 -13.88
N ILE A 164 3.57 6.20 -13.25
CA ILE A 164 2.48 5.40 -13.83
C ILE A 164 1.89 6.10 -15.05
N LEU A 165 1.58 7.40 -14.96
CA LEU A 165 1.06 8.19 -16.08
C LEU A 165 2.02 8.15 -17.28
N SER A 166 3.31 8.40 -17.04
CA SER A 166 4.33 8.34 -18.10
C SER A 166 4.39 6.97 -18.80
N LYS A 167 4.17 5.86 -18.05
CA LYS A 167 4.14 4.51 -18.65
C LYS A 167 2.88 4.28 -19.48
N ILE A 168 1.73 4.78 -19.03
CA ILE A 168 0.47 4.68 -19.75
C ILE A 168 0.52 5.52 -21.04
N GLU A 169 0.99 6.76 -20.97
CA GLU A 169 1.12 7.66 -22.13
C GLU A 169 2.05 7.09 -23.21
N LYS A 170 3.10 6.40 -22.82
CA LYS A 170 4.03 5.70 -23.75
C LYS A 170 3.49 4.38 -24.29
N GLY A 171 2.28 3.97 -23.93
CA GLY A 171 1.68 2.70 -24.34
C GLY A 171 2.33 1.45 -23.72
N ASN A 172 3.14 1.62 -22.67
CA ASN A 172 3.87 0.54 -22.00
C ASN A 172 3.12 -0.05 -20.81
N LEU A 173 1.93 0.46 -20.49
CA LEU A 173 1.08 0.00 -19.40
C LEU A 173 -0.39 0.28 -19.74
N ASP A 174 -1.19 -0.79 -19.86
CA ASP A 174 -2.63 -0.66 -20.03
C ASP A 174 -3.37 -0.81 -18.70
N PRO A 175 -3.99 0.26 -18.18
CA PRO A 175 -4.74 0.19 -16.93
C PRO A 175 -6.01 -0.67 -17.00
N ARG A 176 -6.45 -1.11 -18.20
CA ARG A 176 -7.60 -2.01 -18.41
C ARG A 176 -7.24 -3.48 -18.28
N ALA A 177 -5.95 -3.82 -18.36
CA ALA A 177 -5.50 -5.21 -18.38
C ALA A 177 -5.95 -5.97 -17.14
N SER A 178 -6.72 -7.05 -17.33
CA SER A 178 -7.30 -7.88 -16.23
C SER A 178 -6.23 -8.52 -15.36
N GLU A 179 -5.05 -8.75 -15.93
CA GLU A 179 -3.89 -9.32 -15.22
C GLU A 179 -3.40 -8.47 -14.05
N PHE A 180 -3.72 -7.17 -14.04
CA PHE A 180 -3.36 -6.23 -12.98
C PHE A 180 -4.43 -6.09 -11.88
N SER A 181 -5.45 -6.98 -11.87
CA SER A 181 -6.44 -7.10 -10.82
C SER A 181 -6.51 -8.52 -10.29
N ASN A 182 -6.36 -8.69 -8.97
CA ASN A 182 -6.52 -10.00 -8.35
C ASN A 182 -7.98 -10.46 -8.37
N MET A 183 -8.94 -9.55 -8.30
CA MET A 183 -10.36 -9.88 -8.35
C MET A 183 -10.76 -10.42 -9.73
N SER A 184 -10.30 -9.80 -10.81
CA SER A 184 -10.55 -10.28 -12.18
C SER A 184 -10.00 -11.68 -12.37
N LYS A 185 -8.77 -11.95 -11.93
CA LYS A 185 -8.15 -13.30 -12.01
C LYS A 185 -8.89 -14.35 -11.21
N LEU A 186 -9.42 -14.02 -10.02
CA LEU A 186 -10.23 -14.95 -9.23
C LEU A 186 -11.55 -15.27 -9.95
N THR A 187 -12.20 -14.26 -10.52
CA THR A 187 -13.47 -14.44 -11.25
C THR A 187 -13.28 -15.28 -12.50
N GLU A 188 -12.18 -15.09 -13.24
CA GLU A 188 -11.82 -15.92 -14.41
C GLU A 188 -11.58 -17.39 -14.01
N ARG A 189 -10.87 -17.64 -12.90
CA ARG A 189 -10.63 -19.00 -12.40
C ARG A 189 -11.91 -19.69 -11.93
N VAL A 190 -12.79 -18.98 -11.21
CA VAL A 190 -14.08 -19.56 -10.75
C VAL A 190 -15.02 -19.89 -11.92
N LYS A 191 -14.95 -19.15 -13.04
CA LYS A 191 -15.74 -19.45 -14.26
C LYS A 191 -15.18 -20.60 -15.07
N ALA A 192 -13.92 -21.00 -14.83
CA ALA A 192 -13.25 -22.11 -15.53
C ALA A 192 -13.45 -23.47 -14.85
N PHE A 193 -14.15 -23.52 -13.71
CA PHE A 193 -14.64 -24.72 -13.01
C PHE A 193 -16.15 -24.83 -13.12
#